data_5ceace3cb5f4abb802ad0c79da37b93d
#
_entry.id   5ceace3cb5f4abb802ad0c79da37b93d
#
_cell.length_a   1.000
_cell.length_b   1.000
_cell.length_c   1.000
_cell.angle_alpha   90.00
_cell.angle_beta   90.00
_cell.angle_gamma   90.00
#
_symmetry.space_group_name_H-M   'P 1'
#
loop_
_entity.id
_entity.type
_entity.pdbx_description
1 polymer ?
#
loop_
_entity_poly.entity_id
_entity_poly.type
_entity_poly.pdbx_seq_one_letter_code
_entity_poly.pdbx_strand_id
1 'polypeptide(L)'
;MSIADVLKEKGIELPPVVVPVANYMLASRSGKMVFSSGFTPKANGTWTVTGKLNDDRIEEGYAGARLATLNALAALNELCGGLDNIAKVLKVSGYIVSEDDFHNQSKVLNGASDLLVEIFGDAGRHARFAVGINALFGDASVEITLDVELKDESLATC
;
A
#
# COMPACT_ATOMS: atom_id res chain seq x y z
N MET A 1 -9.35 5.26 20.42
CA MET A 1 -8.21 5.96 19.79
C MET A 1 -8.47 6.02 18.31
N SER A 2 -8.42 7.21 17.72
CA SER A 2 -8.59 7.35 16.26
C SER A 2 -7.34 6.87 15.52
N ILE A 3 -7.46 6.57 14.23
CA ILE A 3 -6.28 6.23 13.40
C ILE A 3 -5.32 7.43 13.35
N ALA A 4 -5.84 8.65 13.33
CA ALA A 4 -5.00 9.85 13.39
C ALA A 4 -4.15 9.91 14.68
N ASP A 5 -4.71 9.51 15.83
CA ASP A 5 -3.96 9.42 17.09
C ASP A 5 -2.89 8.34 17.02
N VAL A 6 -3.20 7.18 16.43
CA VAL A 6 -2.24 6.09 16.24
C VAL A 6 -1.07 6.55 15.36
N LEU A 7 -1.35 7.19 14.23
CA LEU A 7 -0.32 7.72 13.34
C LEU A 7 0.61 8.70 14.07
N LYS A 8 0.02 9.64 14.83
CA LYS A 8 0.76 10.62 15.61
C LYS A 8 1.64 9.97 16.70
N GLU A 9 1.08 9.03 17.46
CA GLU A 9 1.81 8.31 18.53
C GLU A 9 3.01 7.54 17.97
N LYS A 10 2.84 6.94 16.78
CA LYS A 10 3.88 6.15 16.11
C LYS A 10 4.83 6.98 15.23
N GLY A 11 4.60 8.29 15.12
CA GLY A 11 5.42 9.15 14.26
C GLY A 11 5.29 8.80 12.77
N ILE A 12 4.13 8.27 12.36
CA ILE A 12 3.86 7.90 10.96
C ILE A 12 3.16 9.09 10.29
N GLU A 13 3.77 9.61 9.23
CA GLU A 13 3.19 10.66 8.40
C GLU A 13 2.70 10.06 7.07
N LEU A 14 1.45 10.40 6.69
CA LEU A 14 0.95 10.06 5.36
C LEU A 14 1.57 11.02 4.34
N PRO A 15 2.13 10.49 3.24
CA PRO A 15 2.67 11.35 2.18
C PRO A 15 1.56 12.12 1.47
N PRO A 16 1.91 13.20 0.71
CA PRO A 16 0.96 13.85 -0.18
C PRO A 16 0.36 12.86 -1.17
N VAL A 17 -0.95 13.02 -1.45
CA VAL A 17 -1.65 12.16 -2.40
C VAL A 17 -1.08 12.36 -3.80
N VAL A 18 -0.77 11.28 -4.49
CA VAL A 18 -0.31 11.31 -5.89
C VAL A 18 -1.47 11.61 -6.83
N VAL A 19 -1.19 12.34 -7.90
CA VAL A 19 -2.17 12.59 -8.96
C VAL A 19 -2.12 11.45 -9.98
N PRO A 20 -3.27 10.89 -10.43
CA PRO A 20 -3.29 9.92 -11.51
C PRO A 20 -2.61 10.45 -12.77
N VAL A 21 -1.75 9.65 -13.38
CA VAL A 21 -1.00 10.03 -14.60
C VAL A 21 -1.70 9.61 -15.88
N ALA A 22 -2.88 8.98 -15.79
CA ALA A 22 -3.67 8.50 -16.92
C ALA A 22 -5.17 8.55 -16.59
N ASN A 23 -6.01 8.03 -17.46
CA ASN A 23 -7.46 8.01 -17.28
C ASN A 23 -7.90 6.86 -16.36
N TYR A 24 -7.65 7.01 -15.07
CA TYR A 24 -8.11 6.09 -14.01
C TYR A 24 -8.28 6.86 -12.69
N MET A 25 -8.93 6.22 -11.72
CA MET A 25 -9.09 6.71 -10.34
C MET A 25 -8.08 6.02 -9.41
N LEU A 26 -7.70 6.68 -8.31
CA LEU A 26 -6.81 6.09 -7.30
C LEU A 26 -7.48 4.97 -6.52
N ALA A 27 -8.80 4.97 -6.44
CA ALA A 27 -9.60 3.87 -5.91
C ALA A 27 -10.99 3.87 -6.55
N SER A 28 -11.63 2.72 -6.50
CA SER A 28 -13.00 2.51 -6.96
C SER A 28 -13.74 1.65 -5.94
N ARG A 29 -15.07 1.81 -5.81
CA ARG A 29 -15.83 1.08 -4.81
C ARG A 29 -17.06 0.38 -5.37
N SER A 30 -17.49 -0.64 -4.67
CA SER A 30 -18.79 -1.30 -4.83
C SER A 30 -19.37 -1.58 -3.43
N GLY A 31 -20.46 -0.90 -3.09
CA GLY A 31 -20.99 -0.94 -1.73
C GLY A 31 -19.95 -0.44 -0.71
N LYS A 32 -19.66 -1.25 0.29
CA LYS A 32 -18.61 -0.95 1.29
C LYS A 32 -17.20 -1.36 0.88
N MET A 33 -17.03 -2.08 -0.23
CA MET A 33 -15.72 -2.53 -0.68
C MET A 33 -15.05 -1.45 -1.53
N VAL A 34 -13.85 -1.08 -1.16
CA VAL A 34 -13.00 -0.13 -1.88
C VAL A 34 -11.75 -0.85 -2.38
N PHE A 35 -11.46 -0.69 -3.65
CA PHE A 35 -10.32 -1.28 -4.34
C PHE A 35 -9.36 -0.16 -4.75
N SER A 36 -8.14 -0.17 -4.24
CA SER A 36 -7.14 0.81 -4.66
C SER A 36 -6.56 0.46 -6.03
N SER A 37 -6.11 1.48 -6.75
CA SER A 37 -5.14 1.31 -7.84
C SER A 37 -3.80 0.80 -7.30
N GLY A 38 -2.86 0.49 -8.19
CA GLY A 38 -1.50 0.12 -7.84
C GLY A 38 -0.70 1.32 -7.34
N PHE A 39 0.02 1.14 -6.24
CA PHE A 39 0.91 2.14 -5.66
C PHE A 39 2.33 1.62 -5.58
N THR A 40 3.27 2.47 -5.93
CA THR A 40 4.72 2.21 -5.93
C THR A 40 5.42 3.05 -4.86
N PRO A 41 6.67 2.73 -4.48
CA PRO A 41 7.44 3.50 -3.50
C PRO A 41 7.96 4.81 -4.11
N LYS A 42 7.08 5.78 -4.29
CA LYS A 42 7.39 7.09 -4.86
C LYS A 42 7.32 8.17 -3.79
N ALA A 43 8.35 8.99 -3.70
CA ALA A 43 8.43 10.15 -2.82
C ALA A 43 8.95 11.36 -3.62
N ASN A 44 8.29 12.51 -3.47
CA ASN A 44 8.68 13.75 -4.16
C ASN A 44 8.86 13.58 -5.70
N GLY A 45 8.01 12.78 -6.31
CA GLY A 45 8.05 12.50 -7.76
C GLY A 45 9.10 11.48 -8.21
N THR A 46 9.88 10.89 -7.29
CA THR A 46 10.96 9.96 -7.60
C THR A 46 10.72 8.60 -6.94
N TRP A 47 10.99 7.51 -7.66
CA TRP A 47 10.98 6.16 -7.08
C TRP A 47 12.18 5.96 -6.17
N THR A 48 11.94 5.53 -4.94
CA THR A 48 12.98 5.37 -3.91
C THR A 48 13.66 4.01 -3.97
N VAL A 49 12.99 3.01 -4.55
CA VAL A 49 13.52 1.64 -4.72
C VAL A 49 13.25 1.21 -6.16
N THR A 50 14.31 0.94 -6.90
CA THR A 50 14.24 0.60 -8.34
C THR A 50 15.06 -0.64 -8.67
N GLY A 51 14.77 -1.24 -9.83
CA GLY A 51 15.46 -2.40 -10.35
C GLY A 51 15.04 -3.72 -9.69
N LYS A 52 15.65 -4.81 -10.11
CA LYS A 52 15.37 -6.14 -9.59
C LYS A 52 15.91 -6.32 -8.17
N LEU A 53 15.06 -6.85 -7.31
CA LEU A 53 15.45 -7.23 -5.95
C LEU A 53 16.07 -8.63 -5.94
N ASN A 54 16.99 -8.82 -5.00
CA ASN A 54 17.64 -10.08 -4.67
C ASN A 54 17.77 -10.22 -3.15
N ASP A 55 18.43 -11.26 -2.66
CA ASP A 55 18.54 -11.52 -1.22
C ASP A 55 19.32 -10.44 -0.45
N ASP A 56 20.22 -9.71 -1.11
CA ASP A 56 20.99 -8.61 -0.50
C ASP A 56 20.16 -7.31 -0.38
N ARG A 57 19.01 -7.23 -1.06
CA ARG A 57 18.16 -6.03 -1.15
C ARG A 57 16.78 -6.20 -0.49
N ILE A 58 16.59 -7.19 0.36
CA ILE A 58 15.31 -7.44 1.05
C ILE A 58 14.89 -6.23 1.90
N GLU A 59 15.82 -5.62 2.64
CA GLU A 59 15.57 -4.45 3.48
C GLU A 59 15.10 -3.24 2.65
N GLU A 60 15.72 -2.99 1.49
CA GLU A 60 15.27 -1.95 0.57
C GLU A 60 13.85 -2.23 0.05
N GLY A 61 13.60 -3.46 -0.34
CA GLY A 61 12.28 -3.90 -0.80
C GLY A 61 11.20 -3.75 0.28
N TYR A 62 11.52 -4.12 1.53
CA TYR A 62 10.64 -3.93 2.69
C TYR A 62 10.29 -2.45 2.89
N ALA A 63 11.30 -1.57 2.86
CA ALA A 63 11.08 -0.12 2.96
C ALA A 63 10.24 0.40 1.78
N GLY A 64 10.47 -0.11 0.57
CA GLY A 64 9.68 0.19 -0.62
C GLY A 64 8.22 -0.23 -0.49
N ALA A 65 7.95 -1.45 -0.04
CA ALA A 65 6.59 -1.94 0.21
C ALA A 65 5.87 -1.10 1.28
N ARG A 66 6.58 -0.72 2.35
CA ARG A 66 6.06 0.18 3.38
C ARG A 66 5.67 1.55 2.81
N LEU A 67 6.53 2.18 2.02
CA LEU A 67 6.25 3.49 1.41
C LEU A 67 5.11 3.40 0.38
N ALA A 68 5.10 2.37 -0.46
CA ALA A 68 4.01 2.14 -1.41
C ALA A 68 2.64 2.03 -0.68
N THR A 69 2.63 1.35 0.47
CA THR A 69 1.44 1.23 1.31
C THR A 69 1.04 2.57 1.94
N LEU A 70 1.99 3.39 2.40
CA LEU A 70 1.71 4.74 2.87
C LEU A 70 1.09 5.61 1.76
N ASN A 71 1.58 5.50 0.52
CA ASN A 71 1.00 6.19 -0.62
C ASN A 71 -0.46 5.76 -0.88
N ALA A 72 -0.74 4.45 -0.81
CA ALA A 72 -2.09 3.92 -0.93
C ALA A 72 -3.01 4.42 0.22
N LEU A 73 -2.51 4.41 1.46
CA LEU A 73 -3.26 4.89 2.62
C LEU A 73 -3.53 6.40 2.55
N ALA A 74 -2.62 7.21 2.01
CA ALA A 74 -2.85 8.63 1.78
C ALA A 74 -4.03 8.86 0.82
N ALA A 75 -4.08 8.12 -0.29
CA ALA A 75 -5.20 8.18 -1.22
C ALA A 75 -6.52 7.71 -0.60
N LEU A 76 -6.50 6.58 0.12
CA LEU A 76 -7.68 6.05 0.80
C LEU A 76 -8.16 6.98 1.93
N ASN A 77 -7.26 7.66 2.64
CA ASN A 77 -7.62 8.65 3.65
C ASN A 77 -8.48 9.78 3.06
N GLU A 78 -8.11 10.27 1.88
CA GLU A 78 -8.88 11.31 1.18
C GLU A 78 -10.19 10.75 0.64
N LEU A 79 -10.14 9.65 -0.12
CA LEU A 79 -11.29 9.10 -0.83
C LEU A 79 -12.33 8.44 0.09
N CYS A 80 -11.93 7.91 1.23
CA CYS A 80 -12.82 7.30 2.22
C CYS A 80 -13.30 8.27 3.30
N GLY A 81 -12.92 9.56 3.22
CA GLY A 81 -13.28 10.55 4.24
C GLY A 81 -12.57 10.35 5.58
N GLY A 82 -11.41 9.72 5.56
CA GLY A 82 -10.58 9.42 6.71
C GLY A 82 -10.32 7.91 6.89
N LEU A 83 -9.12 7.55 7.37
CA LEU A 83 -8.78 6.14 7.65
C LEU A 83 -9.64 5.53 8.76
N ASP A 84 -10.20 6.35 9.64
CA ASP A 84 -11.15 5.90 10.69
C ASP A 84 -12.44 5.30 10.11
N ASN A 85 -12.77 5.59 8.85
CA ASN A 85 -13.93 5.03 8.15
C ASN A 85 -13.68 3.63 7.58
N ILE A 86 -12.44 3.16 7.59
CA ILE A 86 -12.09 1.80 7.20
C ILE A 86 -12.40 0.86 8.36
N ALA A 87 -13.26 -0.13 8.10
CA ALA A 87 -13.59 -1.17 9.05
C ALA A 87 -12.52 -2.25 9.12
N LYS A 88 -11.95 -2.61 7.94
CA LYS A 88 -10.99 -3.70 7.82
C LYS A 88 -10.19 -3.61 6.52
N VAL A 89 -8.93 -3.99 6.57
CA VAL A 89 -8.15 -4.32 5.37
C VAL A 89 -8.48 -5.76 4.96
N LEU A 90 -8.92 -5.95 3.74
CA LEU A 90 -9.37 -7.26 3.23
C LEU A 90 -8.24 -8.01 2.54
N LYS A 91 -7.50 -7.31 1.66
CA LYS A 91 -6.46 -7.93 0.86
C LYS A 91 -5.35 -6.95 0.49
N VAL A 92 -4.13 -7.47 0.46
CA VAL A 92 -2.95 -6.84 -0.11
C VAL A 92 -2.46 -7.68 -1.28
N SER A 93 -2.35 -7.09 -2.45
CA SER A 93 -1.70 -7.71 -3.60
C SER A 93 -0.31 -7.10 -3.76
N GLY A 94 0.73 -7.92 -3.75
CA GLY A 94 2.11 -7.48 -3.84
C GLY A 94 2.82 -8.02 -5.08
N TYR A 95 3.38 -7.10 -5.86
CA TYR A 95 4.14 -7.37 -7.08
C TYR A 95 5.57 -6.89 -6.87
N ILE A 96 6.52 -7.80 -6.95
CA ILE A 96 7.93 -7.54 -6.64
C ILE A 96 8.78 -7.84 -7.87
N VAL A 97 9.43 -6.81 -8.41
CA VAL A 97 10.41 -6.98 -9.49
C VAL A 97 11.66 -7.61 -8.88
N SER A 98 11.96 -8.84 -9.28
CA SER A 98 13.00 -9.64 -8.62
C SER A 98 13.81 -10.47 -9.62
N GLU A 99 15.01 -10.86 -9.21
CA GLU A 99 15.83 -11.82 -9.94
C GLU A 99 15.11 -13.17 -10.03
N ASP A 100 15.45 -13.97 -11.03
CA ASP A 100 14.77 -15.23 -11.36
C ASP A 100 14.92 -16.28 -10.22
N ASP A 101 16.01 -16.22 -9.48
CA ASP A 101 16.33 -17.10 -8.35
C ASP A 101 15.93 -16.51 -6.98
N PHE A 102 15.30 -15.36 -6.95
CA PHE A 102 14.80 -14.74 -5.72
C PHE A 102 13.47 -15.37 -5.28
N HIS A 103 13.40 -15.89 -4.06
CA HIS A 103 12.22 -16.56 -3.52
C HIS A 103 11.70 -15.94 -2.20
N ASN A 104 12.19 -14.76 -1.85
CA ASN A 104 11.84 -14.05 -0.60
C ASN A 104 10.87 -12.88 -0.80
N GLN A 105 9.99 -12.93 -1.83
CA GLN A 105 9.00 -11.87 -2.11
C GLN A 105 8.11 -11.58 -0.89
N SER A 106 7.76 -12.60 -0.12
CA SER A 106 6.97 -12.45 1.11
C SER A 106 7.68 -11.62 2.18
N LYS A 107 9.01 -11.70 2.28
CA LYS A 107 9.78 -10.88 3.22
C LYS A 107 9.75 -9.39 2.82
N VAL A 108 9.80 -9.11 1.53
CA VAL A 108 9.63 -7.75 0.98
C VAL A 108 8.24 -7.22 1.32
N LEU A 109 7.19 -8.00 1.05
CA LEU A 109 5.82 -7.55 1.27
C LEU A 109 5.45 -7.41 2.76
N ASN A 110 6.24 -7.97 3.67
CA ASN A 110 6.07 -7.72 5.11
C ASN A 110 6.11 -6.23 5.45
N GLY A 111 6.81 -5.39 4.67
CA GLY A 111 6.79 -3.94 4.85
C GLY A 111 5.40 -3.32 4.76
N ALA A 112 4.54 -3.86 3.88
CA ALA A 112 3.14 -3.47 3.79
C ALA A 112 2.32 -4.05 4.95
N SER A 113 2.44 -5.35 5.20
CA SER A 113 1.61 -6.05 6.20
C SER A 113 1.89 -5.57 7.63
N ASP A 114 3.16 -5.37 7.97
CA ASP A 114 3.54 -4.89 9.30
C ASP A 114 3.00 -3.47 9.54
N LEU A 115 3.10 -2.58 8.55
CA LEU A 115 2.54 -1.24 8.62
C LEU A 115 1.01 -1.25 8.84
N LEU A 116 0.29 -2.09 8.11
CA LEU A 116 -1.17 -2.17 8.21
C LEU A 116 -1.62 -2.67 9.60
N VAL A 117 -0.92 -3.66 10.15
CA VAL A 117 -1.18 -4.14 11.52
C VAL A 117 -0.76 -3.10 12.56
N GLU A 118 0.35 -2.38 12.32
CA GLU A 118 0.80 -1.28 13.17
C GLU A 118 -0.24 -0.16 13.29
N ILE A 119 -0.92 0.18 12.18
CA ILE A 119 -1.92 1.27 12.13
C ILE A 119 -3.30 0.81 12.59
N PHE A 120 -3.77 -0.34 12.09
CA PHE A 120 -5.16 -0.80 12.26
C PHE A 120 -5.34 -1.91 13.29
N GLY A 121 -4.25 -2.42 13.90
CA GLY A 121 -4.32 -3.56 14.79
C GLY A 121 -4.91 -4.80 14.11
N ASP A 122 -5.88 -5.45 14.75
CA ASP A 122 -6.53 -6.65 14.19
C ASP A 122 -7.30 -6.37 12.90
N ALA A 123 -7.82 -5.16 12.71
CA ALA A 123 -8.48 -4.76 11.46
C ALA A 123 -7.49 -4.63 10.28
N GLY A 124 -6.20 -4.53 10.57
CA GLY A 124 -5.12 -4.54 9.56
C GLY A 124 -4.71 -5.95 9.10
N ARG A 125 -5.17 -7.02 9.76
CA ARG A 125 -4.88 -8.40 9.34
C ARG A 125 -5.69 -8.76 8.12
N HIS A 126 -5.01 -9.17 7.05
CA HIS A 126 -5.57 -9.29 5.70
C HIS A 126 -5.10 -10.57 5.00
N ALA A 127 -5.84 -10.99 3.97
CA ALA A 127 -5.35 -11.95 3.00
C ALA A 127 -4.32 -11.28 2.08
N ARG A 128 -3.33 -12.01 1.55
CA ARG A 128 -2.36 -11.44 0.63
C ARG A 128 -1.76 -12.49 -0.32
N PHE A 129 -1.14 -11.99 -1.37
CA PHE A 129 -0.12 -12.72 -2.12
C PHE A 129 1.08 -11.80 -2.40
N ALA A 130 2.24 -12.42 -2.60
CA ALA A 130 3.47 -11.76 -3.03
C ALA A 130 4.06 -12.56 -4.18
N VAL A 131 4.18 -11.95 -5.36
CA VAL A 131 4.68 -12.60 -6.56
C VAL A 131 5.86 -11.84 -7.16
N GLY A 132 6.80 -12.59 -7.71
CA GLY A 132 7.88 -12.03 -8.52
C GLY A 132 7.38 -11.71 -9.93
N ILE A 133 7.76 -10.55 -10.44
CA ILE A 133 7.44 -10.09 -11.80
C ILE A 133 8.68 -9.53 -12.48
N ASN A 134 8.59 -9.38 -13.79
CA ASN A 134 9.74 -8.98 -14.61
C ASN A 134 10.05 -7.48 -14.55
N ALA A 135 9.03 -6.62 -14.57
CA ALA A 135 9.20 -5.17 -14.64
C ALA A 135 7.95 -4.42 -14.17
N LEU A 136 8.14 -3.18 -13.73
CA LEU A 136 7.10 -2.20 -13.41
C LEU A 136 7.40 -0.86 -14.08
N PHE A 137 6.38 -0.01 -14.16
CA PHE A 137 6.52 1.36 -14.64
C PHE A 137 7.55 2.14 -13.80
N GLY A 138 8.39 2.91 -14.49
CA GLY A 138 9.42 3.72 -13.84
C GLY A 138 10.53 2.91 -13.17
N ASP A 139 10.72 1.65 -13.56
CA ASP A 139 11.68 0.73 -12.95
C ASP A 139 11.45 0.49 -11.44
N ALA A 140 10.23 0.77 -10.94
CA ALA A 140 9.90 0.53 -9.54
C ALA A 140 10.10 -0.95 -9.18
N SER A 141 10.64 -1.21 -7.98
CA SER A 141 10.89 -2.59 -7.51
C SER A 141 9.67 -3.25 -6.90
N VAL A 142 8.68 -2.47 -6.45
CA VAL A 142 7.50 -2.96 -5.74
C VAL A 142 6.26 -2.18 -6.19
N GLU A 143 5.15 -2.88 -6.35
CA GLU A 143 3.82 -2.28 -6.47
C GLU A 143 2.85 -3.05 -5.58
N ILE A 144 1.95 -2.34 -4.92
CA ILE A 144 0.91 -2.94 -4.09
C ILE A 144 -0.47 -2.40 -4.43
N THR A 145 -1.50 -3.21 -4.19
CA THR A 145 -2.89 -2.74 -4.10
C THR A 145 -3.47 -3.09 -2.75
N LEU A 146 -4.43 -2.29 -2.29
CA LEU A 146 -5.19 -2.52 -1.06
C LEU A 146 -6.67 -2.63 -1.38
N ASP A 147 -7.30 -3.70 -0.89
CA ASP A 147 -8.76 -3.83 -0.86
C ASP A 147 -9.21 -3.67 0.59
N VAL A 148 -10.12 -2.72 0.84
CA VAL A 148 -10.61 -2.41 2.18
C VAL A 148 -12.13 -2.42 2.25
N GLU A 149 -12.67 -2.61 3.46
CA GLU A 149 -14.08 -2.48 3.76
C GLU A 149 -14.34 -1.22 4.58
N LEU A 150 -15.36 -0.46 4.20
CA LEU A 150 -15.83 0.73 4.92
C LEU A 150 -16.79 0.34 6.04
N LYS A 151 -16.81 1.13 7.12
CA LYS A 151 -17.82 1.06 8.16
C LYS A 151 -19.21 1.43 7.63
N ASP A 152 -19.29 2.45 6.77
CA ASP A 152 -20.50 2.96 6.16
C ASP A 152 -20.25 3.38 4.70
N GLU A 153 -21.18 3.05 3.79
CA GLU A 153 -21.11 3.42 2.37
C GLU A 153 -21.18 4.92 2.13
N SER A 154 -21.84 5.67 3.01
CA SER A 154 -22.04 7.12 2.86
C SER A 154 -20.76 7.95 3.03
N LEU A 155 -19.67 7.34 3.51
CA LEU A 155 -18.45 8.03 3.92
C LEU A 155 -17.41 8.18 2.80
N ALA A 156 -17.55 7.45 1.70
CA ALA A 156 -16.57 7.47 0.61
C ALA A 156 -17.02 8.36 -0.56
N THR A 157 -16.05 9.01 -1.20
CA THR A 157 -16.24 9.88 -2.37
C THR A 157 -15.78 9.25 -3.68
N CYS A 158 -15.23 8.05 -3.63
CA CYS A 158 -14.77 7.29 -4.80
C CYS A 158 -15.85 6.37 -5.39
#